data_baa796eb9fc44bde9d2e89b2bac5fa5a
#
_entry.id   baa796eb9fc44bde9d2e89b2bac5fa5a
#
_cell.length_a   1.000
_cell.length_b   1.000
_cell.length_c   1.000
_cell.angle_alpha   90.00
_cell.angle_beta   90.00
_cell.angle_gamma   90.00
#
_symmetry.space_group_name_H-M   'P 1'
#
loop_
_entity.id
_entity.type
_entity.pdbx_description
1 polymer ?
#
loop_
_entity_poly.entity_id
_entity_poly.type
_entity_poly.pdbx_seq_one_letter_code
_entity_poly.pdbx_strand_id
1 'polypeptide(L)'
;MKIGIVCYPTFGGSGVLATELGKALAQKGHMVHFITYQQPVRLNGFIPNIFYHEVQVPTYPLFDFPPYETALASTMVDVIKNNDLDLLHVHYAIPHASAAYMAKQILKKEGKDIPVITTLHGTDITLVGRDKTYAPVVTFSINESDAITA
;
A
#
# COMPACT_ATOMS: atom_id res chain seq x y z
N MET A 1 9.01 14.24 6.06
CA MET A 1 7.98 13.79 5.11
C MET A 1 6.96 12.93 5.83
N LYS A 2 5.74 12.91 5.32
CA LYS A 2 4.66 12.02 5.75
C LYS A 2 4.46 10.93 4.70
N ILE A 3 4.76 9.68 5.05
CA ILE A 3 4.88 8.56 4.10
C ILE A 3 3.82 7.51 4.43
N GLY A 4 2.99 7.16 3.45
CA GLY A 4 2.09 6.01 3.56
C GLY A 4 2.81 4.73 3.13
N ILE A 5 2.87 3.71 3.98
CA ILE A 5 3.39 2.38 3.62
C ILE A 5 2.24 1.39 3.57
N VAL A 6 2.16 0.68 2.45
CA VAL A 6 1.15 -0.37 2.21
C VAL A 6 1.85 -1.69 1.93
N CYS A 7 1.52 -2.71 2.71
CA CYS A 7 2.19 -4.01 2.61
C CYS A 7 1.29 -5.14 3.12
N TYR A 8 1.71 -6.37 2.91
CA TYR A 8 1.14 -7.50 3.63
C TYR A 8 1.62 -7.48 5.09
N PRO A 9 0.72 -7.49 6.08
CA PRO A 9 1.08 -7.40 7.50
C PRO A 9 1.53 -8.75 8.09
N THR A 10 2.10 -9.63 7.28
CA THR A 10 2.43 -11.02 7.64
C THR A 10 3.91 -11.20 7.96
N PHE A 11 4.28 -12.38 8.49
CA PHE A 11 5.68 -12.79 8.73
C PHE A 11 6.48 -13.05 7.45
N GLY A 12 5.86 -12.99 6.28
CA GLY A 12 6.56 -13.11 5.00
C GLY A 12 7.60 -12.01 4.79
N GLY A 13 8.60 -12.29 3.95
CA GLY A 13 9.74 -11.39 3.71
C GLY A 13 9.34 -9.97 3.33
N SER A 14 8.31 -9.81 2.50
CA SER A 14 7.82 -8.48 2.08
C SER A 14 7.24 -7.66 3.25
N GLY A 15 6.45 -8.28 4.13
CA GLY A 15 5.86 -7.62 5.28
C GLY A 15 6.91 -7.20 6.31
N VAL A 16 7.88 -8.07 6.55
CA VAL A 16 9.02 -7.79 7.44
C VAL A 16 9.85 -6.63 6.89
N LEU A 17 10.21 -6.69 5.61
CA LEU A 17 11.02 -5.65 4.95
C LEU A 17 10.31 -4.30 4.98
N ALA A 18 9.04 -4.25 4.62
CA ALA A 18 8.24 -3.03 4.64
C ALA A 18 8.15 -2.43 6.07
N THR A 19 7.96 -3.28 7.09
CA THR A 19 7.86 -2.83 8.47
C THR A 19 9.20 -2.27 8.98
N GLU A 20 10.32 -2.96 8.71
CA GLU A 20 11.64 -2.48 9.13
C GLU A 20 12.05 -1.20 8.38
N LEU A 21 11.71 -1.09 7.09
CA LEU A 21 11.89 0.16 6.34
C LEU A 21 11.12 1.32 6.99
N GLY A 22 9.85 1.10 7.33
CA GLY A 22 9.03 2.12 7.98
C GLY A 22 9.60 2.56 9.33
N LYS A 23 10.10 1.62 10.14
CA LYS A 23 10.79 1.95 11.41
C LYS A 23 12.05 2.77 11.17
N ALA A 24 12.87 2.39 10.18
CA ALA A 24 14.09 3.13 9.85
C ALA A 24 13.78 4.56 9.36
N LEU A 25 12.73 4.74 8.57
CA LEU A 25 12.26 6.06 8.14
C LEU A 25 11.75 6.90 9.33
N ALA A 26 10.99 6.30 10.24
CA ALA A 26 10.51 6.98 11.45
C ALA A 26 11.67 7.43 12.35
N GLN A 27 12.70 6.60 12.51
CA GLN A 27 13.94 6.96 13.25
C GLN A 27 14.68 8.14 12.61
N LYS A 28 14.56 8.33 11.30
CA LYS A 28 15.11 9.49 10.57
C LYS A 28 14.20 10.73 10.64
N GLY A 29 13.13 10.69 11.42
CA GLY A 29 12.23 11.82 11.64
C GLY A 29 11.10 11.95 10.62
N HIS A 30 10.83 10.94 9.79
CA HIS A 30 9.67 10.90 8.93
C HIS A 30 8.44 10.40 9.70
N MET A 31 7.26 10.90 9.38
CA MET A 31 5.99 10.36 9.87
C MET A 31 5.55 9.24 8.94
N VAL A 32 5.41 8.04 9.48
CA VAL A 32 5.10 6.83 8.71
C VAL A 32 3.71 6.32 9.06
N HIS A 33 2.86 6.18 8.06
CA HIS A 33 1.48 5.73 8.16
C HIS A 33 1.34 4.36 7.51
N PHE A 34 1.25 3.29 8.29
CA PHE A 34 0.97 1.96 7.77
C PHE A 34 -0.52 1.82 7.47
N ILE A 35 -0.85 1.39 6.26
CA ILE A 35 -2.23 1.17 5.78
C ILE A 35 -2.36 -0.30 5.38
N THR A 36 -2.94 -1.11 6.26
CA THR A 36 -2.99 -2.57 6.12
C THR A 36 -4.27 -3.14 6.76
N TYR A 37 -4.67 -4.36 6.40
CA TYR A 37 -5.89 -4.99 6.94
C TYR A 37 -5.74 -5.53 8.38
N GLN A 38 -4.54 -5.59 8.90
CA GLN A 38 -4.24 -5.84 10.31
C GLN A 38 -2.87 -5.24 10.66
N GLN A 39 -2.60 -5.05 11.93
CA GLN A 39 -1.32 -4.48 12.37
C GLN A 39 -0.15 -5.36 11.90
N PRO A 40 0.88 -4.77 11.26
CA PRO A 40 2.08 -5.51 10.85
C PRO A 40 2.74 -6.24 12.04
N VAL A 41 3.12 -7.49 11.83
CA VAL A 41 3.59 -8.41 12.90
C VAL A 41 4.80 -7.92 13.70
N ARG A 42 5.63 -7.05 13.13
CA ARG A 42 6.79 -6.44 13.81
C ARG A 42 6.53 -5.03 14.34
N LEU A 43 5.31 -4.55 14.24
CA LEU A 43 4.92 -3.24 14.74
C LEU A 43 4.31 -3.38 16.14
N ASN A 44 5.16 -3.69 17.14
CA ASN A 44 4.73 -3.91 18.50
C ASN A 44 4.88 -2.66 19.36
N GLY A 45 3.85 -2.32 20.13
CA GLY A 45 3.86 -1.21 21.05
C GLY A 45 3.86 0.17 20.38
N PHE A 46 4.11 1.20 21.18
CA PHE A 46 4.21 2.58 20.70
C PHE A 46 5.60 2.84 20.11
N ILE A 47 5.64 3.27 18.86
CA ILE A 47 6.86 3.71 18.18
C ILE A 47 6.64 5.15 17.73
N PRO A 48 7.50 6.10 18.16
CA PRO A 48 7.38 7.49 17.74
C PRO A 48 7.35 7.64 16.20
N ASN A 49 6.52 8.55 15.71
CA ASN A 49 6.33 8.85 14.29
C ASN A 49 5.74 7.70 13.45
N ILE A 50 5.23 6.65 14.08
CA ILE A 50 4.52 5.57 13.37
C ILE A 50 3.04 5.58 13.74
N PHE A 51 2.20 5.53 12.71
CA PHE A 51 0.74 5.49 12.80
C PHE A 51 0.23 4.28 12.04
N TYR A 52 -0.84 3.68 12.54
CA TYR A 52 -1.48 2.53 11.93
C TYR A 52 -2.93 2.84 11.54
N HIS A 53 -3.30 2.47 10.33
CA HIS A 53 -4.64 2.63 9.78
C HIS A 53 -5.13 1.28 9.25
N GLU A 54 -6.19 0.78 9.86
CA GLU A 54 -6.76 -0.52 9.48
C GLU A 54 -7.69 -0.36 8.27
N VAL A 55 -7.46 -1.21 7.27
CA VAL A 55 -8.36 -1.36 6.13
C VAL A 55 -9.47 -2.31 6.51
N GLN A 56 -10.67 -1.80 6.69
CA GLN A 56 -11.85 -2.61 6.97
C GLN A 56 -12.55 -2.97 5.67
N VAL A 57 -12.88 -4.25 5.51
CA VAL A 57 -13.66 -4.74 4.38
C VAL A 57 -15.03 -5.16 4.90
N PRO A 58 -16.07 -4.33 4.75
CA PRO A 58 -17.39 -4.68 5.21
C PRO A 58 -17.96 -5.86 4.42
N THR A 59 -18.66 -6.74 5.12
CA THR A 59 -19.41 -7.82 4.49
C THR A 59 -20.70 -7.26 3.89
N TYR A 60 -20.98 -7.65 2.67
CA TYR A 60 -22.23 -7.33 1.99
C TYR A 60 -22.79 -8.58 1.31
N PRO A 61 -24.11 -8.87 1.44
CA PRO A 61 -24.66 -10.16 1.00
C PRO A 61 -24.46 -10.50 -0.47
N LEU A 62 -24.26 -9.50 -1.33
CA LEU A 62 -24.01 -9.71 -2.78
C LEU A 62 -22.51 -9.89 -3.11
N PHE A 63 -21.61 -9.76 -2.14
CA PHE A 63 -20.19 -9.94 -2.36
C PHE A 63 -19.76 -11.36 -1.97
N ASP A 64 -19.79 -12.28 -2.94
CA ASP A 64 -19.19 -13.61 -2.76
C ASP A 64 -17.67 -13.49 -2.50
N PHE A 65 -17.05 -12.49 -3.12
CA PHE A 65 -15.65 -12.14 -2.95
C PHE A 65 -15.55 -10.70 -2.46
N PRO A 66 -15.28 -10.47 -1.17
CA PRO A 66 -15.15 -9.11 -0.62
C PRO A 66 -14.08 -8.31 -1.36
N PRO A 67 -14.39 -7.08 -1.86
CA PRO A 67 -13.48 -6.30 -2.69
C PRO A 67 -12.42 -5.57 -1.86
N TYR A 68 -11.43 -6.31 -1.34
CA TYR A 68 -10.36 -5.75 -0.51
C TYR A 68 -9.62 -4.60 -1.20
N GLU A 69 -9.27 -4.75 -2.46
CA GLU A 69 -8.51 -3.74 -3.22
C GLU A 69 -9.24 -2.40 -3.31
N THR A 70 -10.55 -2.44 -3.50
CA THR A 70 -11.39 -1.23 -3.51
C THR A 70 -11.46 -0.58 -2.13
N ALA A 71 -11.62 -1.36 -1.06
CA ALA A 71 -11.60 -0.86 0.31
C ALA A 71 -10.23 -0.25 0.66
N LEU A 72 -9.14 -0.89 0.24
CA LEU A 72 -7.78 -0.38 0.40
C LEU A 72 -7.59 0.96 -0.31
N ALA A 73 -8.02 1.08 -1.56
CA ALA A 73 -7.94 2.35 -2.30
C ALA A 73 -8.70 3.47 -1.60
N SER A 74 -9.91 3.21 -1.11
CA SER A 74 -10.71 4.18 -0.35
C SER A 74 -10.01 4.60 0.94
N THR A 75 -9.48 3.63 1.70
CA THR A 75 -8.72 3.91 2.93
C THR A 75 -7.46 4.75 2.63
N MET A 76 -6.75 4.46 1.54
CA MET A 76 -5.60 5.28 1.10
C MET A 76 -6.03 6.74 0.85
N VAL A 77 -7.13 6.97 0.14
CA VAL A 77 -7.65 8.32 -0.11
C VAL A 77 -7.90 9.06 1.20
N ASP A 78 -8.60 8.42 2.14
CA ASP A 78 -8.93 9.02 3.44
C ASP A 78 -7.69 9.33 4.26
N VAL A 79 -6.74 8.39 4.35
CA VAL A 79 -5.50 8.57 5.10
C VAL A 79 -4.64 9.69 4.50
N ILE A 80 -4.52 9.75 3.16
CA ILE A 80 -3.79 10.80 2.46
C ILE A 80 -4.39 12.17 2.74
N LYS A 81 -5.70 12.29 2.67
CA LYS A 81 -6.40 13.58 2.89
C LYS A 81 -6.33 14.02 4.35
N ASN A 82 -6.61 13.13 5.29
CA ASN A 82 -6.69 13.45 6.72
C ASN A 82 -5.32 13.70 7.36
N ASN A 83 -4.26 13.12 6.82
CA ASN A 83 -2.91 13.25 7.37
C ASN A 83 -1.96 14.06 6.48
N ASP A 84 -2.42 14.46 5.31
CA ASP A 84 -1.66 15.23 4.33
C ASP A 84 -0.35 14.53 3.94
N LEU A 85 -0.46 13.29 3.46
CA LEU A 85 0.70 12.49 3.06
C LEU A 85 1.41 13.07 1.85
N ASP A 86 2.74 12.96 1.83
CA ASP A 86 3.61 13.42 0.75
C ASP A 86 3.78 12.37 -0.35
N LEU A 87 3.74 11.07 0.01
CA LEU A 87 3.88 9.95 -0.93
C LEU A 87 3.27 8.66 -0.39
N LEU A 88 2.98 7.72 -1.31
CA LEU A 88 2.70 6.33 -1.00
C LEU A 88 3.90 5.46 -1.40
N HIS A 89 4.32 4.59 -0.51
CA HIS A 89 5.27 3.51 -0.79
C HIS A 89 4.55 2.17 -0.61
N VAL A 90 4.27 1.51 -1.70
CA VAL A 90 3.53 0.25 -1.70
C VAL A 90 4.44 -0.92 -2.03
N HIS A 91 4.18 -2.06 -1.40
CA HIS A 91 4.91 -3.30 -1.60
C HIS A 91 4.00 -4.30 -2.31
N TYR A 92 4.42 -4.83 -3.43
CA TYR A 92 3.66 -5.64 -4.39
C TYR A 92 2.85 -4.85 -5.44
N ALA A 93 2.87 -5.38 -6.66
CA ALA A 93 2.11 -4.83 -7.79
C ALA A 93 0.61 -4.92 -7.55
N ILE A 94 0.13 -6.09 -7.14
CA ILE A 94 -1.27 -6.30 -6.74
C ILE A 94 -1.34 -6.93 -5.34
N PRO A 95 -2.30 -6.55 -4.51
CA PRO A 95 -3.34 -5.55 -4.73
C PRO A 95 -2.88 -4.11 -4.42
N HIS A 96 -1.63 -3.91 -4.03
CA HIS A 96 -1.21 -2.65 -3.40
C HIS A 96 -0.95 -1.53 -4.41
N ALA A 97 -0.15 -1.76 -5.49
CA ALA A 97 0.09 -0.72 -6.48
C ALA A 97 -1.16 -0.43 -7.32
N SER A 98 -1.98 -1.43 -7.64
CA SER A 98 -3.26 -1.23 -8.33
C SER A 98 -4.25 -0.40 -7.50
N ALA A 99 -4.36 -0.66 -6.21
CA ALA A 99 -5.17 0.15 -5.29
C ALA A 99 -4.62 1.58 -5.16
N ALA A 100 -3.29 1.74 -5.09
CA ALA A 100 -2.64 3.04 -5.02
C ALA A 100 -2.86 3.86 -6.29
N TYR A 101 -2.81 3.24 -7.47
CA TYR A 101 -3.19 3.89 -8.73
C TYR A 101 -4.62 4.42 -8.68
N MET A 102 -5.57 3.59 -8.22
CA MET A 102 -6.97 4.00 -8.09
C MET A 102 -7.12 5.19 -7.12
N ALA A 103 -6.46 5.13 -5.96
CA ALA A 103 -6.45 6.24 -4.99
C ALA A 103 -5.86 7.51 -5.60
N LYS A 104 -4.72 7.41 -6.31
CA LYS A 104 -4.08 8.52 -7.02
C LYS A 104 -5.04 9.17 -8.04
N GLN A 105 -5.76 8.36 -8.83
CA GLN A 105 -6.72 8.90 -9.81
C GLN A 105 -7.91 9.60 -9.16
N ILE A 106 -8.42 9.12 -8.03
CA ILE A 106 -9.47 9.79 -7.26
C ILE A 106 -8.97 11.14 -6.76
N LEU A 107 -7.81 11.17 -6.12
CA LEU A 107 -7.21 12.39 -5.57
C LEU A 107 -6.87 13.42 -6.64
N LYS A 108 -6.39 12.97 -7.79
CA LYS A 108 -6.06 13.84 -8.92
C LYS A 108 -7.29 14.62 -9.44
N LYS A 109 -8.48 14.01 -9.43
CA LYS A 109 -9.73 14.71 -9.75
C LYS A 109 -10.10 15.77 -8.72
N GLU A 110 -9.60 15.66 -7.50
CA GLU A 110 -9.77 16.64 -6.42
C GLU A 110 -8.61 17.67 -6.38
N GLY A 111 -7.71 17.64 -7.36
CA GLY A 111 -6.57 18.56 -7.47
C GLY A 111 -5.34 18.17 -6.63
N LYS A 112 -5.31 16.97 -6.04
CA LYS A 112 -4.15 16.47 -5.28
C LYS A 112 -3.44 15.37 -6.07
N ASP A 113 -2.19 15.61 -6.44
CA ASP A 113 -1.32 14.57 -6.99
C ASP A 113 -0.40 14.01 -5.90
N ILE A 114 -0.25 12.69 -5.85
CA ILE A 114 0.60 12.01 -4.88
C ILE A 114 1.51 11.01 -5.60
N PRO A 115 2.84 11.07 -5.39
CA PRO A 115 3.75 10.08 -5.96
C PRO A 115 3.54 8.70 -5.33
N VAL A 116 3.62 7.67 -6.16
CA VAL A 116 3.52 6.26 -5.77
C VAL A 116 4.83 5.56 -6.11
N ILE A 117 5.50 5.03 -5.08
CA ILE A 117 6.68 4.17 -5.21
C ILE A 117 6.25 2.73 -4.99
N THR A 118 6.59 1.82 -5.89
CA THR A 118 6.29 0.39 -5.75
C THR A 118 7.57 -0.41 -5.56
N THR A 119 7.64 -1.18 -4.48
CA THR A 119 8.69 -2.19 -4.27
C THR A 119 8.17 -3.56 -4.71
N LEU A 120 8.86 -4.15 -5.66
CA LEU A 120 8.61 -5.52 -6.14
C LEU A 120 9.38 -6.53 -5.28
N HIS A 121 8.80 -7.71 -5.09
CA HIS A 121 9.35 -8.75 -4.22
C HIS A 121 9.67 -10.06 -4.96
N GLY A 122 9.81 -10.00 -6.28
CA GLY A 122 10.13 -11.14 -7.12
C GLY A 122 8.93 -12.00 -7.49
N THR A 123 8.10 -12.40 -6.54
CA THR A 123 6.87 -13.17 -6.81
C THR A 123 5.84 -12.39 -7.62
N ASP A 124 5.86 -11.08 -7.57
CA ASP A 124 5.09 -10.18 -8.45
C ASP A 124 5.31 -10.53 -9.93
N ILE A 125 6.57 -10.81 -10.27
CA ILE A 125 6.99 -11.06 -11.65
C ILE A 125 7.01 -12.54 -11.98
N THR A 126 7.55 -13.36 -11.06
CA THR A 126 7.87 -14.77 -11.36
C THR A 126 6.68 -15.72 -11.24
N LEU A 127 5.70 -15.37 -10.41
CA LEU A 127 4.48 -16.16 -10.18
C LEU A 127 3.24 -15.40 -10.63
N VAL A 128 2.89 -14.34 -9.93
CA VAL A 128 1.63 -13.61 -10.14
C VAL A 128 1.62 -12.92 -11.50
N GLY A 129 2.71 -12.24 -11.87
CA GLY A 129 2.82 -11.53 -13.13
C GLY A 129 2.90 -12.45 -14.38
N ARG A 130 3.12 -13.75 -14.20
CA ARG A 130 3.07 -14.74 -15.29
C ARG A 130 1.69 -15.38 -15.46
N ASP A 131 0.85 -15.32 -14.46
CA ASP A 131 -0.51 -15.83 -14.56
C ASP A 131 -1.36 -14.92 -15.46
N LYS A 132 -1.95 -15.52 -16.50
CA LYS A 132 -2.76 -14.78 -17.48
C LYS A 132 -3.95 -14.03 -16.85
N THR A 133 -4.43 -14.49 -15.70
CA THR A 133 -5.52 -13.86 -14.95
C THR A 133 -5.10 -12.51 -14.38
N TYR A 134 -3.84 -12.37 -13.97
CA TYR A 134 -3.34 -11.19 -13.27
C TYR A 134 -2.35 -10.35 -14.08
N ALA A 135 -1.68 -10.95 -15.05
CA ALA A 135 -0.60 -10.30 -15.83
C ALA A 135 -0.93 -8.91 -16.37
N PRO A 136 -2.12 -8.66 -16.96
CA PRO A 136 -2.45 -7.32 -17.47
C PRO A 136 -2.49 -6.26 -16.36
N VAL A 137 -3.08 -6.58 -15.22
CA VAL A 137 -3.17 -5.63 -14.08
C VAL A 137 -1.82 -5.44 -13.41
N VAL A 138 -1.03 -6.50 -13.25
CA VAL A 138 0.33 -6.43 -12.70
C VAL A 138 1.20 -5.52 -13.56
N THR A 139 1.25 -5.77 -14.88
CA THR A 139 2.03 -4.96 -15.82
C THR A 139 1.60 -3.50 -15.81
N PHE A 140 0.30 -3.25 -15.84
CA PHE A 140 -0.25 -1.89 -15.76
C PHE A 140 0.16 -1.19 -14.46
N SER A 141 -0.03 -1.83 -13.32
CA SER A 141 0.23 -1.23 -12.00
C SER A 141 1.71 -0.88 -11.80
N ILE A 142 2.61 -1.72 -12.33
CA ILE A 142 4.06 -1.46 -12.33
C ILE A 142 4.35 -0.22 -13.18
N ASN A 143 3.81 -0.17 -14.40
CA ASN A 143 4.09 0.93 -15.35
C ASN A 143 3.52 2.29 -14.91
N GLU A 144 2.43 2.29 -14.14
CA GLU A 144 1.80 3.51 -13.62
C GLU A 144 2.41 4.00 -12.29
N SER A 145 3.37 3.29 -11.74
CA SER A 145 4.12 3.75 -10.57
C SER A 145 5.11 4.84 -10.95
N ASP A 146 5.24 5.88 -10.12
CA ASP A 146 6.18 6.99 -10.36
C ASP A 146 7.64 6.55 -10.18
N ALA A 147 7.87 5.53 -9.34
CA ALA A 147 9.17 4.89 -9.18
C ALA A 147 9.01 3.42 -8.79
N ILE A 148 10.00 2.61 -9.18
CA ILE A 148 10.05 1.18 -8.87
C ILE A 148 11.35 0.87 -8.13
N THR A 149 11.25 0.01 -7.10
CA THR A 149 12.39 -0.64 -6.44
C THR A 149 12.18 -2.15 -6.42
N ALA A 150 13.27 -2.93 -6.33
CA ALA A 150 13.25 -4.39 -6.28
C ALA A 150 14.39 -4.93 -5.42
#